data_403ac1af5a6d84107ac9b377398e45b4
#
_entry.id   403ac1af5a6d84107ac9b377398e45b4
#
_cell.length_a   1.000
_cell.length_b   1.000
_cell.length_c   1.000
_cell.angle_alpha   90.00
_cell.angle_beta   90.00
_cell.angle_gamma   90.00
#
_symmetry.space_group_name_H-M   'P 1'
#
loop_
_entity.id
_entity.type
_entity.pdbx_description
1 polymer ?
#
loop_
_entity_poly.entity_id
_entity_poly.type
_entity_poly.pdbx_seq_one_letter_code
_entity_poly.pdbx_strand_id
1 'polypeptide(L)'
;MGGAGFPNLGTIANRLKTMSLSPSSSRVITIDDLRGPAGRLEALLNTGTDDAPYSALVCHPHPAGGGTMHNKVVYHAMKTLSAAGLPVLRFNFRGVGLSEGEHDHGRGEQDDVRAALDWLTARFQKPVLFAGFSFGSVVGMSAFCSDPRVFGLIGLGLPVSAAGRNYSFKFLAHCPQPKLFVSGDHDEFSPVDTLNAAWQLAPEPKRTVIIQGADHFFQGTADSPGAKLAPMQAAIREWLADTFNI
;
A
#
# COMPACT_ATOMS: atom_id res chain seq x y z
N MET A 1 -59.64 -19.98 -52.29
CA MET A 1 -58.40 -20.72 -52.08
C MET A 1 -57.41 -19.74 -51.50
N GLY A 2 -57.27 -19.76 -50.18
CA GLY A 2 -56.50 -18.76 -49.41
C GLY A 2 -55.09 -19.19 -49.27
N GLY A 3 -54.22 -18.28 -49.62
CA GLY A 3 -52.76 -18.35 -49.29
C GLY A 3 -52.48 -17.55 -48.03
N ALA A 4 -52.11 -18.26 -46.96
CA ALA A 4 -51.66 -17.63 -45.73
C ALA A 4 -50.22 -17.14 -45.87
N GLY A 5 -50.05 -15.82 -45.85
CA GLY A 5 -48.72 -15.19 -45.79
C GLY A 5 -48.15 -15.23 -44.39
N PHE A 6 -46.90 -15.71 -44.26
CA PHE A 6 -46.12 -15.67 -43.01
C PHE A 6 -45.68 -14.24 -42.73
N PRO A 7 -45.72 -13.76 -41.48
CA PRO A 7 -45.19 -12.45 -41.14
C PRO A 7 -43.65 -12.49 -41.07
N ASN A 8 -43.09 -11.48 -41.67
CA ASN A 8 -41.70 -11.12 -41.80
C ASN A 8 -41.01 -10.93 -40.43
N LEU A 9 -40.00 -11.71 -40.16
CA LEU A 9 -39.09 -11.55 -39.01
C LEU A 9 -38.15 -10.34 -39.24
N GLY A 10 -38.70 -9.16 -39.05
CA GLY A 10 -37.97 -7.90 -39.08
C GLY A 10 -37.44 -7.53 -37.71
N THR A 11 -36.14 -7.68 -37.54
CA THR A 11 -35.24 -6.79 -36.83
C THR A 11 -35.63 -6.41 -35.38
N ILE A 12 -35.32 -7.29 -34.43
CA ILE A 12 -35.04 -6.89 -33.07
C ILE A 12 -33.55 -6.56 -33.02
N ALA A 13 -33.18 -5.38 -33.54
CA ALA A 13 -31.84 -4.83 -33.38
C ALA A 13 -31.67 -4.33 -31.96
N ASN A 14 -30.92 -5.07 -31.24
CA ASN A 14 -30.14 -4.78 -30.05
C ASN A 14 -29.95 -3.29 -29.75
N ARG A 15 -30.67 -2.78 -28.76
CA ARG A 15 -30.26 -1.63 -27.96
C ARG A 15 -29.56 -2.13 -26.70
N LEU A 16 -28.40 -2.73 -26.84
CA LEU A 16 -27.41 -2.75 -25.77
C LEU A 16 -26.89 -1.33 -25.64
N LYS A 17 -27.53 -0.55 -24.79
CA LYS A 17 -26.92 0.63 -24.20
C LYS A 17 -25.69 0.14 -23.46
N THR A 18 -24.51 0.33 -24.05
CA THR A 18 -23.25 0.41 -23.32
C THR A 18 -23.43 1.54 -22.29
N MET A 19 -23.81 1.18 -21.07
CA MET A 19 -23.61 2.06 -19.92
C MET A 19 -22.09 2.16 -19.76
N SER A 20 -21.53 3.25 -20.29
CA SER A 20 -20.23 3.76 -19.89
C SER A 20 -20.32 4.01 -18.38
N LEU A 21 -19.82 3.07 -17.59
CA LEU A 21 -19.54 3.30 -16.19
C LEU A 21 -18.43 4.37 -16.16
N SER A 22 -18.81 5.60 -15.88
CA SER A 22 -17.84 6.63 -15.49
C SER A 22 -17.02 6.06 -14.35
N PRO A 23 -15.67 6.15 -14.37
CA PRO A 23 -14.88 5.67 -13.26
C PRO A 23 -15.40 6.35 -12.00
N SER A 24 -15.88 5.57 -11.05
CA SER A 24 -16.32 6.05 -9.73
C SER A 24 -15.15 6.85 -9.16
N SER A 25 -15.30 8.17 -9.05
CA SER A 25 -14.26 9.01 -8.46
C SER A 25 -14.04 8.54 -7.02
N SER A 26 -12.86 8.00 -6.74
CA SER A 26 -12.48 7.61 -5.38
C SER A 26 -12.75 8.78 -4.43
N ARG A 27 -13.61 8.55 -3.44
CA ARG A 27 -13.89 9.52 -2.38
C ARG A 27 -12.92 9.29 -1.22
N VAL A 28 -12.53 10.36 -0.57
CA VAL A 28 -11.80 10.29 0.71
C VAL A 28 -12.79 10.53 1.83
N ILE A 29 -12.86 9.60 2.78
CA ILE A 29 -13.71 9.71 3.97
C ILE A 29 -12.86 9.57 5.23
N THR A 30 -13.21 10.35 6.26
CA THR A 30 -12.65 10.22 7.61
C THR A 30 -13.23 8.99 8.28
N ILE A 31 -12.39 8.24 8.99
CA ILE A 31 -12.78 7.06 9.76
C ILE A 31 -12.70 7.42 11.25
N ASP A 32 -13.83 7.35 11.93
CA ASP A 32 -13.95 7.75 13.34
C ASP A 32 -13.97 6.55 14.30
N ASP A 33 -14.15 5.33 13.78
CA ASP A 33 -14.33 4.09 14.54
C ASP A 33 -13.09 3.18 14.55
N LEU A 34 -11.96 3.59 13.94
CA LEU A 34 -10.73 2.84 14.03
C LEU A 34 -10.09 3.01 15.40
N ARG A 35 -9.93 1.89 16.12
CA ARG A 35 -9.32 1.85 17.45
C ARG A 35 -8.24 0.78 17.54
N GLY A 36 -7.08 1.19 18.03
CA GLY A 36 -6.01 0.30 18.47
C GLY A 36 -6.02 0.12 19.99
N PRO A 37 -5.10 -0.69 20.54
CA PRO A 37 -5.00 -0.88 21.99
C PRO A 37 -4.68 0.39 22.79
N ALA A 38 -4.04 1.38 22.17
CA ALA A 38 -3.71 2.67 22.80
C ALA A 38 -4.84 3.72 22.66
N GLY A 39 -5.96 3.38 22.02
CA GLY A 39 -7.10 4.27 21.83
C GLY A 39 -7.48 4.48 20.37
N ARG A 40 -8.11 5.62 20.06
CA ARG A 40 -8.55 5.98 18.71
C ARG A 40 -7.35 6.28 17.81
N LEU A 41 -7.43 5.80 16.58
CA LEU A 41 -6.46 6.10 15.53
C LEU A 41 -7.11 7.00 14.47
N GLU A 42 -6.46 8.11 14.18
CA GLU A 42 -6.88 9.02 13.10
C GLU A 42 -6.64 8.35 11.74
N ALA A 43 -7.68 8.24 10.93
CA ALA A 43 -7.59 7.50 9.68
C ALA A 43 -8.42 8.11 8.55
N LEU A 44 -7.94 7.87 7.31
CA LEU A 44 -8.59 8.24 6.07
C LEU A 44 -8.73 7.02 5.16
N LEU A 45 -9.90 6.83 4.61
CA LEU A 45 -10.18 5.80 3.60
C LEU A 45 -10.40 6.47 2.24
N ASN A 46 -9.59 6.11 1.26
CA ASN A 46 -9.92 6.29 -0.14
C ASN A 46 -10.82 5.14 -0.56
N THR A 47 -12.06 5.43 -0.95
CA THR A 47 -12.99 4.39 -1.40
C THR A 47 -12.51 3.81 -2.72
N GLY A 48 -12.54 2.50 -2.85
CA GLY A 48 -12.26 1.82 -4.11
C GLY A 48 -13.52 1.62 -4.94
N THR A 49 -13.44 0.70 -5.90
CA THR A 49 -14.59 0.19 -6.64
C THR A 49 -15.23 -0.99 -5.90
N ASP A 50 -16.52 -1.24 -6.13
CA ASP A 50 -17.25 -2.31 -5.44
C ASP A 50 -16.70 -3.70 -5.79
N ASP A 51 -16.21 -3.86 -7.01
CA ASP A 51 -15.64 -5.09 -7.57
C ASP A 51 -14.14 -5.27 -7.30
N ALA A 52 -13.49 -4.33 -6.57
CA ALA A 52 -12.07 -4.45 -6.24
C ALA A 52 -11.75 -5.82 -5.61
N PRO A 53 -10.75 -6.57 -6.11
CA PRO A 53 -10.44 -7.90 -5.59
C PRO A 53 -9.71 -7.88 -4.24
N TYR A 54 -9.09 -6.78 -3.90
CA TYR A 54 -8.31 -6.54 -2.69
C TYR A 54 -8.73 -5.23 -2.02
N SER A 55 -8.38 -5.08 -0.76
CA SER A 55 -8.25 -3.79 -0.08
C SER A 55 -6.77 -3.49 0.22
N ALA A 56 -6.44 -2.26 0.59
CA ALA A 56 -5.05 -1.90 0.86
C ALA A 56 -4.90 -1.09 2.15
N LEU A 57 -3.77 -1.28 2.82
CA LEU A 57 -3.36 -0.54 4.00
C LEU A 57 -2.01 0.13 3.74
N VAL A 58 -1.89 1.43 4.06
CA VAL A 58 -0.63 2.15 3.87
C VAL A 58 -0.18 2.80 5.18
N CYS A 59 1.05 2.49 5.61
CA CYS A 59 1.64 3.00 6.85
C CYS A 59 2.72 4.06 6.59
N HIS A 60 2.76 5.08 7.46
CA HIS A 60 3.63 6.24 7.35
C HIS A 60 5.02 6.05 8.00
N PRO A 61 6.00 6.93 7.68
CA PRO A 61 7.34 6.86 8.25
C PRO A 61 7.37 7.23 9.74
N HIS A 62 8.59 7.31 10.31
CA HIS A 62 8.82 7.43 11.76
C HIS A 62 8.11 8.64 12.39
N PRO A 63 7.28 8.42 13.44
CA PRO A 63 6.56 9.48 14.15
C PRO A 63 7.46 10.60 14.64
N ALA A 64 8.57 10.29 15.31
CA ALA A 64 9.50 11.28 15.84
C ALA A 64 10.27 12.07 14.76
N GLY A 65 10.23 11.63 13.50
CA GLY A 65 10.74 12.36 12.34
C GLY A 65 9.65 13.20 11.64
N GLY A 66 8.52 13.44 12.27
CA GLY A 66 7.38 14.15 11.67
C GLY A 66 6.58 13.33 10.68
N GLY A 67 6.71 11.99 10.72
CA GLY A 67 5.93 11.07 9.89
C GLY A 67 4.44 11.13 10.22
N THR A 68 3.63 11.25 9.17
CA THR A 68 2.16 11.20 9.24
C THR A 68 1.59 10.49 8.02
N MET A 69 0.31 10.11 8.05
CA MET A 69 -0.43 9.54 6.91
C MET A 69 -0.49 10.48 5.69
N HIS A 70 -0.14 11.76 5.87
CA HIS A 70 -0.06 12.78 4.82
C HIS A 70 1.33 12.88 4.16
N ASN A 71 2.32 12.11 4.62
CA ASN A 71 3.64 12.07 4.01
C ASN A 71 3.54 11.85 2.50
N LYS A 72 4.40 12.54 1.73
CA LYS A 72 4.34 12.55 0.27
C LYS A 72 4.49 11.15 -0.35
N VAL A 73 5.39 10.32 0.18
CA VAL A 73 5.58 8.93 -0.30
C VAL A 73 4.34 8.09 -0.01
N VAL A 74 3.78 8.19 1.20
CA VAL A 74 2.52 7.54 1.60
C VAL A 74 1.37 7.94 0.70
N TYR A 75 1.25 9.24 0.40
CA TYR A 75 0.22 9.75 -0.51
C TYR A 75 0.34 9.17 -1.92
N HIS A 76 1.56 9.12 -2.48
CA HIS A 76 1.78 8.58 -3.81
C HIS A 76 1.61 7.05 -3.87
N ALA A 77 1.98 6.31 -2.84
CA ALA A 77 1.69 4.87 -2.72
C ALA A 77 0.17 4.63 -2.67
N MET A 78 -0.55 5.35 -1.79
CA MET A 78 -2.01 5.31 -1.72
C MET A 78 -2.65 5.62 -3.07
N LYS A 79 -2.21 6.70 -3.74
CA LYS A 79 -2.75 7.10 -5.04
C LYS A 79 -2.59 6.02 -6.11
N THR A 80 -1.45 5.29 -6.08
CA THR A 80 -1.20 4.19 -7.02
C THR A 80 -2.13 3.01 -6.76
N LEU A 81 -2.29 2.60 -5.50
CA LEU A 81 -3.20 1.52 -5.12
C LEU A 81 -4.67 1.89 -5.39
N SER A 82 -5.06 3.13 -5.10
CA SER A 82 -6.41 3.63 -5.39
C SER A 82 -6.70 3.73 -6.90
N ALA A 83 -5.69 4.02 -7.72
CA ALA A 83 -5.83 4.03 -9.17
C ALA A 83 -6.04 2.63 -9.76
N ALA A 84 -5.62 1.57 -9.05
CA ALA A 84 -5.95 0.17 -9.35
C ALA A 84 -7.35 -0.24 -8.85
N GLY A 85 -8.17 0.73 -8.42
CA GLY A 85 -9.55 0.49 -7.94
C GLY A 85 -9.65 0.05 -6.48
N LEU A 86 -8.54 -0.10 -5.75
CA LEU A 86 -8.57 -0.62 -4.39
C LEU A 86 -9.10 0.41 -3.38
N PRO A 87 -9.94 0.01 -2.40
CA PRO A 87 -10.14 0.80 -1.19
C PRO A 87 -8.82 0.83 -0.40
N VAL A 88 -8.36 2.03 -0.02
CA VAL A 88 -7.06 2.23 0.63
C VAL A 88 -7.21 2.97 1.94
N LEU A 89 -6.89 2.30 3.04
CA LEU A 89 -6.83 2.88 4.37
C LEU A 89 -5.43 3.44 4.65
N ARG A 90 -5.38 4.67 5.17
CA ARG A 90 -4.19 5.28 5.78
C ARG A 90 -4.57 5.75 7.17
N PHE A 91 -3.67 5.62 8.10
CA PHE A 91 -3.89 6.09 9.47
C PHE A 91 -2.62 6.68 10.07
N ASN A 92 -2.77 7.46 11.12
CA ASN A 92 -1.68 7.94 11.95
C ASN A 92 -1.43 6.94 13.08
N PHE A 93 -0.19 6.51 13.26
CA PHE A 93 0.22 5.70 14.41
C PHE A 93 -0.11 6.41 15.73
N ARG A 94 -0.18 5.64 16.82
CA ARG A 94 -0.35 6.17 18.17
C ARG A 94 0.54 7.38 18.45
N GLY A 95 0.01 8.40 19.12
CA GLY A 95 0.73 9.63 19.44
C GLY A 95 0.99 10.57 18.27
N VAL A 96 0.42 10.31 17.07
CA VAL A 96 0.58 11.16 15.89
C VAL A 96 -0.75 11.82 15.52
N GLY A 97 -0.74 13.12 15.27
CA GLY A 97 -1.94 13.89 14.88
C GLY A 97 -3.04 13.76 15.91
N LEU A 98 -4.21 13.27 15.51
CA LEU A 98 -5.35 13.04 16.38
C LEU A 98 -5.42 11.59 16.93
N SER A 99 -4.42 10.75 16.67
CA SER A 99 -4.33 9.42 17.25
C SER A 99 -3.95 9.48 18.73
N GLU A 100 -4.67 8.72 19.56
CA GLU A 100 -4.41 8.60 20.98
C GLU A 100 -3.16 7.74 21.28
N GLY A 101 -2.72 7.75 22.52
CA GLY A 101 -1.55 7.01 22.99
C GLY A 101 -0.22 7.73 22.76
N GLU A 102 0.87 7.00 22.90
CA GLU A 102 2.24 7.49 22.76
C GLU A 102 3.07 6.54 21.91
N HIS A 103 4.09 7.09 21.24
CA HIS A 103 5.03 6.31 20.42
C HIS A 103 5.74 5.24 21.26
N ASP A 104 5.65 3.97 20.84
CA ASP A 104 6.22 2.81 21.55
C ASP A 104 7.33 2.10 20.73
N HIS A 105 8.12 2.88 20.02
CA HIS A 105 9.32 2.40 19.37
C HIS A 105 9.14 1.20 18.43
N GLY A 106 7.99 1.10 17.80
CA GLY A 106 7.66 0.05 16.82
C GLY A 106 7.05 -1.21 17.43
N ARG A 107 6.89 -1.30 18.76
CA ARG A 107 6.20 -2.43 19.42
C ARG A 107 4.70 -2.23 19.38
N GLY A 108 4.22 -1.19 20.03
CA GLY A 108 2.81 -0.85 20.05
C GLY A 108 2.25 -0.47 18.69
N GLU A 109 3.09 0.13 17.82
CA GLU A 109 2.69 0.45 16.44
C GLU A 109 2.38 -0.81 15.61
N GLN A 110 2.95 -1.97 15.91
CA GLN A 110 2.52 -3.24 15.30
C GLN A 110 1.07 -3.59 15.67
N ASP A 111 0.65 -3.29 16.89
CA ASP A 111 -0.73 -3.53 17.30
C ASP A 111 -1.70 -2.55 16.63
N ASP A 112 -1.27 -1.30 16.40
CA ASP A 112 -2.05 -0.33 15.60
C ASP A 112 -2.25 -0.83 14.17
N VAL A 113 -1.20 -1.39 13.56
CA VAL A 113 -1.26 -1.97 12.21
C VAL A 113 -2.20 -3.18 12.16
N ARG A 114 -2.18 -4.07 13.18
CA ARG A 114 -3.11 -5.20 13.29
C ARG A 114 -4.55 -4.73 13.45
N ALA A 115 -4.79 -3.71 14.27
CA ALA A 115 -6.12 -3.12 14.44
C ALA A 115 -6.65 -2.52 13.13
N ALA A 116 -5.80 -1.86 12.35
CA ALA A 116 -6.16 -1.35 11.02
C ALA A 116 -6.47 -2.48 10.03
N LEU A 117 -5.73 -3.59 10.08
CA LEU A 117 -6.02 -4.80 9.29
C LEU A 117 -7.38 -5.40 9.69
N ASP A 118 -7.65 -5.54 10.98
CA ASP A 118 -8.91 -6.07 11.50
C ASP A 118 -10.09 -5.21 11.03
N TRP A 119 -9.95 -3.90 11.11
CA TRP A 119 -10.97 -2.96 10.62
C TRP A 119 -11.24 -3.10 9.12
N LEU A 120 -10.16 -3.17 8.30
CA LEU A 120 -10.28 -3.35 6.85
C LEU A 120 -10.96 -4.67 6.49
N THR A 121 -10.53 -5.77 7.11
CA THR A 121 -11.07 -7.10 6.82
C THR A 121 -12.53 -7.23 7.26
N ALA A 122 -12.91 -6.64 8.40
CA ALA A 122 -14.30 -6.60 8.84
C ALA A 122 -15.19 -5.80 7.88
N ARG A 123 -14.68 -4.68 7.33
CA ARG A 123 -15.47 -3.79 6.47
C ARG A 123 -15.59 -4.28 5.04
N PHE A 124 -14.54 -4.81 4.45
CA PHE A 124 -14.52 -5.16 3.01
C PHE A 124 -14.57 -6.66 2.75
N GLN A 125 -14.25 -7.50 3.72
CA GLN A 125 -14.18 -8.96 3.59
C GLN A 125 -13.32 -9.40 2.39
N LYS A 126 -12.23 -8.66 2.14
CA LYS A 126 -11.29 -8.86 1.04
C LYS A 126 -9.88 -9.09 1.58
N PRO A 127 -9.04 -9.84 0.87
CA PRO A 127 -7.62 -9.92 1.20
C PRO A 127 -6.97 -8.52 1.09
N VAL A 128 -5.90 -8.31 1.87
CA VAL A 128 -5.26 -7.01 2.01
C VAL A 128 -3.90 -6.99 1.33
N LEU A 129 -3.61 -5.93 0.59
CA LEU A 129 -2.27 -5.57 0.14
C LEU A 129 -1.73 -4.49 1.08
N PHE A 130 -0.55 -4.74 1.62
CA PHE A 130 0.11 -3.80 2.52
C PHE A 130 1.17 -2.98 1.79
N ALA A 131 1.26 -1.69 2.10
CA ALA A 131 2.39 -0.83 1.74
C ALA A 131 2.85 -0.04 2.98
N GLY A 132 4.15 0.08 3.15
CA GLY A 132 4.72 0.91 4.21
C GLY A 132 5.89 1.72 3.71
N PHE A 133 6.08 2.91 4.28
CA PHE A 133 7.26 3.73 4.01
C PHE A 133 8.15 3.82 5.24
N SER A 134 9.46 3.60 5.06
CA SER A 134 10.47 3.75 6.11
C SER A 134 10.11 2.92 7.36
N PHE A 135 10.00 3.54 8.54
CA PHE A 135 9.54 2.91 9.77
C PHE A 135 8.23 2.12 9.59
N GLY A 136 7.25 2.69 8.86
CA GLY A 136 5.99 2.02 8.58
C GLY A 136 6.16 0.73 7.78
N SER A 137 7.17 0.64 6.91
CA SER A 137 7.48 -0.60 6.18
C SER A 137 7.98 -1.70 7.12
N VAL A 138 8.89 -1.36 8.06
CA VAL A 138 9.41 -2.34 9.03
C VAL A 138 8.33 -2.82 9.98
N VAL A 139 7.59 -1.88 10.57
CA VAL A 139 6.52 -2.19 11.54
C VAL A 139 5.44 -3.06 10.91
N GLY A 140 4.93 -2.64 9.74
CA GLY A 140 3.84 -3.36 9.09
C GLY A 140 4.27 -4.72 8.53
N MET A 141 5.43 -4.80 7.86
CA MET A 141 5.92 -6.10 7.37
C MET A 141 6.21 -7.06 8.53
N SER A 142 6.78 -6.57 9.64
CA SER A 142 6.99 -7.38 10.84
C SER A 142 5.68 -7.89 11.45
N ALA A 143 4.62 -7.07 11.44
CA ALA A 143 3.31 -7.45 11.96
C ALA A 143 2.58 -8.46 11.05
N PHE A 144 2.85 -8.42 9.74
CA PHE A 144 2.05 -9.09 8.72
C PHE A 144 2.73 -10.29 8.06
N CYS A 145 4.03 -10.49 8.27
CA CYS A 145 4.66 -11.71 7.80
C CYS A 145 3.91 -12.93 8.32
N SER A 146 3.46 -13.79 7.41
CA SER A 146 2.64 -14.98 7.69
C SER A 146 1.20 -14.72 8.14
N ASP A 147 0.68 -13.48 8.14
CA ASP A 147 -0.76 -13.25 8.33
C ASP A 147 -1.52 -13.68 7.06
N PRO A 148 -2.44 -14.67 7.14
CA PRO A 148 -3.12 -15.21 5.96
C PRO A 148 -4.08 -14.22 5.28
N ARG A 149 -4.41 -13.10 5.92
CA ARG A 149 -5.27 -12.06 5.36
C ARG A 149 -4.50 -11.09 4.46
N VAL A 150 -3.15 -11.06 4.59
CA VAL A 150 -2.27 -10.18 3.82
C VAL A 150 -1.64 -10.96 2.68
N PHE A 151 -2.00 -10.59 1.46
CA PHE A 151 -1.63 -11.31 0.24
C PHE A 151 -0.38 -10.76 -0.44
N GLY A 152 0.01 -9.53 -0.12
CA GLY A 152 1.22 -8.93 -0.67
C GLY A 152 1.76 -7.79 0.19
N LEU A 153 3.07 -7.59 0.15
CA LEU A 153 3.80 -6.65 0.99
C LEU A 153 4.66 -5.72 0.13
N ILE A 154 4.51 -4.40 0.32
CA ILE A 154 5.30 -3.38 -0.35
C ILE A 154 6.10 -2.61 0.69
N GLY A 155 7.42 -2.73 0.66
CA GLY A 155 8.37 -1.97 1.48
C GLY A 155 9.02 -0.86 0.68
N LEU A 156 8.71 0.40 1.00
CA LEU A 156 9.29 1.59 0.39
C LEU A 156 10.32 2.20 1.33
N GLY A 157 11.54 2.42 0.86
CA GLY A 157 12.64 2.98 1.65
C GLY A 157 12.83 2.24 2.98
N LEU A 158 12.99 0.91 2.92
CA LEU A 158 13.15 0.07 4.12
C LEU A 158 14.43 0.46 4.87
N PRO A 159 14.38 1.09 6.06
CA PRO A 159 15.59 1.63 6.69
C PRO A 159 16.39 0.51 7.34
N VAL A 160 17.70 0.49 7.11
CA VAL A 160 18.65 -0.40 7.81
C VAL A 160 19.07 0.22 9.13
N SER A 161 19.32 1.52 9.12
CA SER A 161 19.61 2.30 10.32
C SER A 161 19.00 3.69 10.22
N ALA A 162 18.36 4.18 11.27
CA ALA A 162 17.84 5.53 11.34
C ALA A 162 17.75 6.00 12.80
N ALA A 163 18.04 7.27 13.05
CA ALA A 163 17.92 7.91 14.37
C ALA A 163 18.65 7.13 15.49
N GLY A 164 19.87 6.63 15.22
CA GLY A 164 20.67 5.85 16.17
C GLY A 164 20.17 4.42 16.42
N ARG A 165 19.22 3.94 15.65
CA ARG A 165 18.63 2.59 15.76
C ARG A 165 19.02 1.76 14.54
N ASN A 166 19.41 0.50 14.77
CA ASN A 166 19.55 -0.53 13.74
C ASN A 166 18.28 -1.38 13.70
N TYR A 167 17.75 -1.62 12.52
CA TYR A 167 16.58 -2.46 12.30
C TYR A 167 17.01 -3.90 12.05
N SER A 168 16.24 -4.85 12.57
CA SER A 168 16.44 -6.28 12.32
C SER A 168 15.40 -6.79 11.34
N PHE A 169 15.84 -7.51 10.31
CA PHE A 169 14.98 -8.07 9.26
C PHE A 169 14.83 -9.59 9.34
N LYS A 170 15.17 -10.19 10.49
CA LYS A 170 15.05 -11.65 10.69
C LYS A 170 13.63 -12.17 10.44
N PHE A 171 12.61 -11.34 10.66
CA PHE A 171 11.22 -11.68 10.37
C PHE A 171 10.97 -11.97 8.88
N LEU A 172 11.75 -11.38 7.95
CA LEU A 172 11.60 -11.60 6.51
C LEU A 172 11.82 -13.07 6.12
N ALA A 173 12.62 -13.83 6.86
CA ALA A 173 12.83 -15.25 6.60
C ALA A 173 11.55 -16.10 6.72
N HIS A 174 10.53 -15.57 7.38
CA HIS A 174 9.25 -16.23 7.62
C HIS A 174 8.09 -15.57 6.86
N CYS A 175 8.39 -14.80 5.82
CA CYS A 175 7.43 -14.04 5.01
C CYS A 175 7.15 -14.77 3.68
N PRO A 176 6.17 -15.66 3.59
CA PRO A 176 5.88 -16.38 2.35
C PRO A 176 5.19 -15.53 1.28
N GLN A 177 4.53 -14.43 1.68
CA GLN A 177 3.76 -13.58 0.77
C GLN A 177 4.66 -12.99 -0.32
N PRO A 178 4.13 -12.70 -1.53
CA PRO A 178 4.80 -11.88 -2.53
C PRO A 178 5.21 -10.52 -1.96
N LYS A 179 6.43 -10.08 -2.27
CA LYS A 179 7.01 -8.83 -1.74
C LYS A 179 7.61 -7.98 -2.83
N LEU A 180 7.36 -6.67 -2.75
CA LEU A 180 8.05 -5.64 -3.50
C LEU A 180 8.87 -4.78 -2.53
N PHE A 181 10.15 -4.61 -2.81
CA PHE A 181 11.01 -3.66 -2.13
C PHE A 181 11.44 -2.58 -3.12
N VAL A 182 11.26 -1.30 -2.75
CA VAL A 182 11.69 -0.16 -3.56
C VAL A 182 12.52 0.79 -2.71
N SER A 183 13.70 1.17 -3.18
CA SER A 183 14.58 2.13 -2.49
C SER A 183 15.29 3.02 -3.51
N GLY A 184 15.80 4.18 -3.05
CA GLY A 184 16.72 5.01 -3.82
C GLY A 184 18.16 4.50 -3.69
N ASP A 185 19.00 4.75 -4.70
CA ASP A 185 20.42 4.43 -4.65
C ASP A 185 21.22 5.42 -3.78
N HIS A 186 20.62 6.56 -3.42
CA HIS A 186 21.16 7.57 -2.52
C HIS A 186 20.39 7.64 -1.19
N ASP A 187 19.72 6.55 -0.82
CA ASP A 187 19.02 6.45 0.48
C ASP A 187 20.04 6.35 1.62
N GLU A 188 20.20 7.43 2.40
CA GLU A 188 21.15 7.53 3.51
C GLU A 188 20.84 6.59 4.68
N PHE A 189 19.57 6.17 4.85
CA PHE A 189 19.14 5.24 5.88
C PHE A 189 19.28 3.77 5.45
N SER A 190 19.55 3.54 4.17
CA SER A 190 19.53 2.21 3.57
C SER A 190 20.58 2.10 2.45
N PRO A 191 21.88 2.17 2.76
CA PRO A 191 22.90 1.93 1.73
C PRO A 191 22.64 0.63 1.00
N VAL A 192 22.71 0.66 -0.35
CA VAL A 192 22.26 -0.42 -1.25
C VAL A 192 22.86 -1.78 -0.87
N ASP A 193 24.17 -1.84 -0.54
CA ASP A 193 24.82 -3.10 -0.18
C ASP A 193 24.24 -3.72 1.10
N THR A 194 23.99 -2.89 2.11
CA THR A 194 23.40 -3.34 3.38
C THR A 194 21.94 -3.76 3.19
N LEU A 195 21.21 -3.01 2.36
CA LEU A 195 19.81 -3.29 2.03
C LEU A 195 19.68 -4.60 1.25
N ASN A 196 20.58 -4.87 0.31
CA ASN A 196 20.62 -6.13 -0.44
C ASN A 196 20.80 -7.34 0.51
N ALA A 197 21.66 -7.23 1.51
CA ALA A 197 21.83 -8.29 2.51
C ALA A 197 20.52 -8.53 3.32
N ALA A 198 19.79 -7.47 3.66
CA ALA A 198 18.48 -7.60 4.32
C ALA A 198 17.44 -8.25 3.40
N TRP A 199 17.39 -7.87 2.13
CA TRP A 199 16.45 -8.45 1.16
C TRP A 199 16.71 -9.93 0.85
N GLN A 200 17.96 -10.37 0.93
CA GLN A 200 18.32 -11.79 0.76
C GLN A 200 17.71 -12.69 1.82
N LEU A 201 17.36 -12.17 3.00
CA LEU A 201 16.65 -12.93 4.03
C LEU A 201 15.23 -13.32 3.63
N ALA A 202 14.60 -12.52 2.76
CA ALA A 202 13.23 -12.76 2.33
C ALA A 202 13.18 -13.91 1.30
N PRO A 203 12.32 -14.93 1.48
CA PRO A 203 12.10 -15.97 0.48
C PRO A 203 11.39 -15.40 -0.76
N GLU A 204 11.45 -16.16 -1.86
CA GLU A 204 10.61 -15.87 -3.04
C GLU A 204 9.11 -16.14 -2.71
N PRO A 205 8.17 -15.49 -3.44
CA PRO A 205 8.43 -14.51 -4.50
C PRO A 205 8.75 -13.12 -3.94
N LYS A 206 9.77 -12.48 -4.51
CA LYS A 206 10.13 -11.10 -4.18
C LYS A 206 10.63 -10.36 -5.43
N ARG A 207 10.38 -9.04 -5.44
CA ARG A 207 10.97 -8.12 -6.44
C ARG A 207 11.68 -7.00 -5.70
N THR A 208 12.85 -6.61 -6.18
CA THR A 208 13.63 -5.48 -5.67
C THR A 208 13.84 -4.47 -6.79
N VAL A 209 13.63 -3.18 -6.48
CA VAL A 209 13.78 -2.08 -7.43
C VAL A 209 14.62 -0.98 -6.76
N ILE A 210 15.74 -0.63 -7.36
CA ILE A 210 16.55 0.53 -6.99
C ILE A 210 16.29 1.66 -7.99
N ILE A 211 15.85 2.81 -7.47
CA ILE A 211 15.56 3.99 -8.27
C ILE A 211 16.79 4.89 -8.30
N GLN A 212 17.35 5.06 -9.50
CA GLN A 212 18.56 5.83 -9.72
C GLN A 212 18.37 7.32 -9.43
N GLY A 213 19.31 7.92 -8.70
CA GLY A 213 19.30 9.31 -8.30
C GLY A 213 18.20 9.67 -7.30
N ALA A 214 17.67 8.71 -6.55
CA ALA A 214 16.66 8.94 -5.53
C ALA A 214 17.27 8.86 -4.11
N ASP A 215 16.89 9.80 -3.24
CA ASP A 215 17.11 9.74 -1.81
C ASP A 215 16.05 8.89 -1.08
N HIS A 216 16.08 8.86 0.25
CA HIS A 216 15.14 8.15 1.10
C HIS A 216 13.67 8.54 0.83
N PHE A 217 13.40 9.81 0.54
CA PHE A 217 12.05 10.34 0.29
C PHE A 217 11.65 10.31 -1.18
N PHE A 218 12.43 9.60 -2.00
CA PHE A 218 12.26 9.57 -3.46
C PHE A 218 12.32 11.00 -4.06
N GLN A 219 13.17 11.84 -3.51
CA GLN A 219 13.57 13.11 -4.11
C GLN A 219 14.77 12.86 -5.03
N GLY A 220 14.99 13.78 -5.97
CA GLY A 220 16.21 13.75 -6.77
C GLY A 220 17.41 14.27 -5.98
N THR A 221 18.58 13.86 -6.40
CA THR A 221 19.87 14.37 -5.91
C THR A 221 20.35 15.58 -6.72
N ALA A 222 21.45 16.21 -6.29
CA ALA A 222 22.04 17.31 -7.05
C ALA A 222 22.41 16.91 -8.49
N ASP A 223 22.93 15.69 -8.66
CA ASP A 223 23.34 15.15 -9.97
C ASP A 223 22.18 14.58 -10.80
N SER A 224 21.03 14.35 -10.16
CA SER A 224 19.81 13.84 -10.78
C SER A 224 18.57 14.55 -10.21
N PRO A 225 18.37 15.84 -10.54
CA PRO A 225 17.32 16.63 -9.93
C PRO A 225 15.91 16.16 -10.30
N GLY A 226 14.94 16.54 -9.49
CA GLY A 226 13.52 16.24 -9.68
C GLY A 226 13.05 15.00 -8.93
N ALA A 227 11.80 15.05 -8.48
CA ALA A 227 11.21 13.98 -7.67
C ALA A 227 11.14 12.64 -8.42
N LYS A 228 11.51 11.56 -7.75
CA LYS A 228 11.53 10.17 -8.26
C LYS A 228 10.28 9.37 -7.86
N LEU A 229 9.21 10.05 -7.49
CA LEU A 229 7.94 9.41 -7.11
C LEU A 229 7.26 8.68 -8.28
N ALA A 230 7.40 9.19 -9.51
CA ALA A 230 6.83 8.53 -10.69
C ALA A 230 7.47 7.15 -10.97
N PRO A 231 8.80 6.96 -10.93
CA PRO A 231 9.43 5.63 -10.97
C PRO A 231 8.99 4.71 -9.83
N MET A 232 8.86 5.21 -8.59
CA MET A 232 8.33 4.43 -7.47
C MET A 232 6.89 3.95 -7.74
N GLN A 233 6.03 4.83 -8.23
CA GLN A 233 4.65 4.46 -8.60
C GLN A 233 4.62 3.47 -9.77
N ALA A 234 5.54 3.59 -10.74
CA ALA A 234 5.66 2.62 -11.83
C ALA A 234 6.01 1.24 -11.30
N ALA A 235 7.01 1.14 -10.41
CA ALA A 235 7.39 -0.13 -9.80
C ALA A 235 6.22 -0.80 -9.05
N ILE A 236 5.40 -0.02 -8.35
CA ILE A 236 4.19 -0.55 -7.67
C ILE A 236 3.17 -1.06 -8.71
N ARG A 237 2.85 -0.27 -9.75
CA ARG A 237 1.88 -0.67 -10.79
C ARG A 237 2.30 -1.95 -11.52
N GLU A 238 3.55 -2.01 -11.95
CA GLU A 238 4.10 -3.17 -12.64
C GLU A 238 4.04 -4.43 -11.76
N TRP A 239 4.40 -4.29 -10.47
CA TRP A 239 4.33 -5.41 -9.54
C TRP A 239 2.88 -5.86 -9.28
N LEU A 240 1.93 -4.92 -9.16
CA LEU A 240 0.50 -5.24 -9.02
C LEU A 240 -0.04 -6.00 -10.25
N ALA A 241 0.31 -5.52 -11.45
CA ALA A 241 -0.11 -6.17 -12.69
C ALA A 241 0.47 -7.58 -12.83
N ASP A 242 1.78 -7.74 -12.58
CA ASP A 242 2.47 -9.02 -12.79
C ASP A 242 2.15 -10.06 -11.71
N THR A 243 1.84 -9.62 -10.47
CA THR A 243 1.66 -10.53 -9.34
C THR A 243 0.20 -10.81 -9.02
N PHE A 244 -0.69 -9.81 -9.21
CA PHE A 244 -2.10 -9.88 -8.82
C PHE A 244 -3.07 -9.65 -9.97
N ASN A 245 -2.57 -9.34 -11.16
CA ASN A 245 -3.35 -9.06 -12.37
C ASN A 245 -4.35 -7.88 -12.19
N ILE A 246 -3.90 -6.82 -11.51
CA ILE A 246 -4.67 -5.58 -11.25
C ILE A 246 -3.87 -4.33 -11.57
#